data_047a171a1198a03efef063e8faaa6d98
#
_entry.id   047a171a1198a03efef063e8faaa6d98
#
_cell.length_a   1.000
_cell.length_b   1.000
_cell.length_c   1.000
_cell.angle_alpha   90.00
_cell.angle_beta   90.00
_cell.angle_gamma   90.00
#
_symmetry.space_group_name_H-M   'P 1'
#
loop_
_entity.id
_entity.type
_entity.pdbx_description
1 polymer ?
#
loop_
_entity_poly.entity_id
_entity_poly.type
_entity_poly.pdbx_seq_one_letter_code
_entity_poly.pdbx_strand_id
1 'polypeptide(L)'
;MSRLKTLVLLLFSCTYLFSEDLENYEVITVVSSIPKASNEIIIAVDKINRDFLDKTQPKDLSSLLRENLAIDVSSNGGIGQLSSTFLRGSNSNHTLVKVNGIKINPSTAGGASIYNLDSDLISNIEIGYGPLSAVHGSTALGGVIDISTRSQIQRSNSSVGFSIGPDSFGKELIRFNQQFTESSFLNIGLSRTNTDGYPVLTSSTLDRGYENTTIIGNLEVNSEFGNFELSSWSANGTVEYLVFGSPVSQEYENYAYGLENSNHVEGILSYKINVTTSKDLIEQNNPNFLGQLDLTNTKRDSLELIVSEMQIFNNPEDFVLGAHIEDEAVDYSSYGTLYEEKITTKSFFGSSYLSFLNTDINTSFRNSDHEIYKSNLSWNFEILKDLNESWRRGISRGSSFRSPVSSELFGFGGNVNLEPEINRSREINLKRTLQNADLSLLIFRSNFTNLINFDYQDYVLKNINKASNKGLEVRYKLQKEDWDLLMIVKAQDPKDETGNQLLRRSKKSASFTLSRELNGFIATANLSYFGERVDFGGINLPSFNLVNIALTKDFNKKFNLSLKLENIMDKDYFTAATSNDFYTNQGRSAWLKINYELGE
;
A
#
# COMPACT_ATOMS: atom_id res chain seq x y z
N MET A 1 -15.60 13.08 -27.34
CA MET A 1 -15.95 11.68 -27.72
C MET A 1 -15.18 11.13 -28.92
N SER A 2 -14.81 11.92 -29.94
CA SER A 2 -14.04 11.42 -31.11
C SER A 2 -12.58 11.05 -30.78
N ARG A 3 -11.89 11.83 -29.95
CA ARG A 3 -10.49 11.57 -29.58
C ARG A 3 -10.29 10.35 -28.65
N LEU A 4 -11.32 9.98 -27.89
CA LEU A 4 -11.29 8.77 -27.04
C LEU A 4 -11.43 7.49 -27.90
N LYS A 5 -12.20 7.56 -29.00
CA LYS A 5 -12.33 6.46 -29.96
C LYS A 5 -11.02 6.16 -30.70
N THR A 6 -10.24 7.19 -31.00
CA THR A 6 -8.94 7.04 -31.68
C THR A 6 -7.87 6.44 -30.75
N LEU A 7 -7.88 6.76 -29.46
CA LEU A 7 -6.97 6.16 -28.48
C LEU A 7 -7.28 4.69 -28.22
N VAL A 8 -8.56 4.33 -28.15
CA VAL A 8 -9.00 2.94 -27.99
C VAL A 8 -8.69 2.10 -29.24
N LEU A 9 -8.82 2.69 -30.44
CA LEU A 9 -8.47 2.01 -31.70
C LEU A 9 -6.95 1.79 -31.86
N LEU A 10 -6.12 2.71 -31.42
CA LEU A 10 -4.64 2.55 -31.42
C LEU A 10 -4.17 1.45 -30.45
N LEU A 11 -4.84 1.28 -29.32
CA LEU A 11 -4.56 0.17 -28.39
C LEU A 11 -4.95 -1.20 -28.97
N PHE A 12 -5.98 -1.28 -29.81
CA PHE A 12 -6.40 -2.52 -30.46
C PHE A 12 -5.53 -2.92 -31.66
N SER A 13 -4.84 -1.97 -32.30
CA SER A 13 -4.02 -2.24 -33.49
C SER A 13 -2.61 -2.77 -33.17
N CYS A 14 -2.11 -2.59 -31.93
CA CYS A 14 -0.82 -3.12 -31.48
C CYS A 14 -0.82 -4.62 -31.11
N THR A 15 -1.95 -5.32 -31.20
CA THR A 15 -2.11 -6.68 -30.66
C THR A 15 -1.99 -7.81 -31.69
N TYR A 16 -1.50 -7.55 -32.90
CA TYR A 16 -1.53 -8.55 -33.99
C TYR A 16 -0.27 -9.41 -34.20
N LEU A 17 0.71 -9.32 -33.31
CA LEU A 17 1.91 -10.16 -33.38
C LEU A 17 2.11 -10.90 -32.05
N PHE A 18 2.05 -12.22 -32.13
CA PHE A 18 2.63 -13.22 -31.22
C PHE A 18 1.66 -14.28 -30.70
N SER A 19 1.99 -15.51 -31.07
CA SER A 19 1.44 -16.75 -30.49
C SER A 19 2.54 -17.50 -29.73
N GLU A 20 2.08 -18.17 -28.68
CA GLU A 20 2.61 -19.35 -27.99
C GLU A 20 3.61 -19.17 -26.85
N ASP A 21 3.22 -19.74 -25.81
CA ASP A 21 3.59 -20.52 -24.64
C ASP A 21 3.20 -19.83 -23.31
N LEU A 22 2.19 -20.45 -22.70
CA LEU A 22 1.63 -20.13 -21.38
C LEU A 22 2.42 -20.90 -20.32
N GLU A 23 2.83 -20.22 -19.26
CA GLU A 23 2.87 -20.68 -17.88
C GLU A 23 3.94 -19.99 -17.05
N ASN A 24 3.57 -18.77 -16.53
CA ASN A 24 4.13 -18.25 -15.26
C ASN A 24 3.24 -17.10 -14.77
N TYR A 25 2.09 -17.44 -14.19
CA TYR A 25 1.25 -16.44 -13.54
C TYR A 25 1.89 -15.99 -12.22
N GLU A 26 1.89 -14.69 -11.97
CA GLU A 26 2.28 -14.14 -10.67
C GLU A 26 1.30 -14.59 -9.59
N VAL A 27 1.82 -15.09 -8.48
CA VAL A 27 1.01 -15.44 -7.30
C VAL A 27 0.65 -14.17 -6.54
N ILE A 28 -0.61 -14.02 -6.18
CA ILE A 28 -1.18 -12.87 -5.48
C ILE A 28 -1.77 -13.34 -4.15
N THR A 29 -1.52 -12.58 -3.09
CA THR A 29 -1.98 -12.91 -1.73
C THR A 29 -2.91 -11.86 -1.12
N VAL A 30 -2.88 -10.62 -1.63
CA VAL A 30 -3.59 -9.47 -1.04
C VAL A 30 -5.12 -9.51 -1.19
N VAL A 31 -5.66 -10.31 -2.08
CA VAL A 31 -7.12 -10.35 -2.36
C VAL A 31 -7.80 -11.65 -1.93
N SER A 32 -7.03 -12.57 -1.35
CA SER A 32 -7.52 -13.91 -0.97
C SER A 32 -6.88 -14.35 0.36
N SER A 33 -7.58 -15.19 1.10
CA SER A 33 -7.05 -15.78 2.34
C SER A 33 -5.97 -16.86 2.08
N ILE A 34 -5.90 -17.35 0.83
CA ILE A 34 -4.85 -18.26 0.34
C ILE A 34 -4.23 -17.65 -0.93
N PRO A 35 -2.96 -17.98 -1.26
CA PRO A 35 -2.33 -17.53 -2.50
C PRO A 35 -3.14 -17.94 -3.74
N LYS A 36 -3.28 -17.04 -4.69
CA LYS A 36 -3.98 -17.26 -5.97
C LYS A 36 -3.14 -16.79 -7.14
N ALA A 37 -3.23 -17.49 -8.27
CA ALA A 37 -2.62 -17.01 -9.50
C ALA A 37 -3.30 -15.71 -9.98
N SER A 38 -2.56 -14.80 -10.58
CA SER A 38 -3.07 -13.49 -11.02
C SER A 38 -4.18 -13.57 -12.06
N ASN A 39 -4.30 -14.69 -12.78
CA ASN A 39 -5.38 -14.96 -13.72
C ASN A 39 -6.66 -15.46 -13.04
N GLU A 40 -6.60 -15.95 -11.80
CA GLU A 40 -7.75 -16.46 -11.03
C GLU A 40 -8.49 -15.36 -10.27
N ILE A 41 -8.01 -14.13 -10.34
CA ILE A 41 -8.60 -12.98 -9.64
C ILE A 41 -9.07 -11.91 -10.62
N ILE A 42 -10.16 -11.22 -10.25
CA ILE A 42 -10.71 -10.12 -11.03
C ILE A 42 -10.50 -8.76 -10.39
N ILE A 43 -10.42 -8.70 -9.06
CA ILE A 43 -10.09 -7.46 -8.36
C ILE A 43 -8.77 -6.94 -8.92
N ALA A 44 -8.74 -5.65 -9.23
CA ALA A 44 -7.51 -5.04 -9.69
C ALA A 44 -6.44 -5.15 -8.61
N VAL A 45 -5.28 -5.66 -9.01
CA VAL A 45 -4.09 -5.76 -8.17
C VAL A 45 -2.91 -5.18 -8.92
N ASP A 46 -2.13 -4.35 -8.24
CA ASP A 46 -0.79 -4.00 -8.69
C ASP A 46 0.22 -4.78 -7.84
N LYS A 47 1.18 -5.42 -8.49
CA LYS A 47 2.29 -6.12 -7.85
C LYS A 47 3.60 -5.51 -8.30
N ILE A 48 4.39 -5.06 -7.34
CA ILE A 48 5.70 -4.46 -7.53
C ILE A 48 6.71 -5.36 -6.84
N ASN A 49 7.61 -5.95 -7.61
CA ASN A 49 8.68 -6.80 -7.11
C ASN A 49 9.99 -6.03 -6.95
N ARG A 50 11.02 -6.68 -6.39
CA ARG A 50 12.33 -6.08 -6.18
C ARG A 50 12.99 -5.60 -7.49
N ASP A 51 12.87 -6.35 -8.58
CA ASP A 51 13.40 -5.97 -9.89
C ASP A 51 12.85 -4.62 -10.37
N PHE A 52 11.53 -4.40 -10.25
CA PHE A 52 10.93 -3.12 -10.58
C PHE A 52 11.42 -1.97 -9.68
N LEU A 53 11.60 -2.22 -8.37
CA LEU A 53 12.16 -1.24 -7.43
C LEU A 53 13.62 -0.90 -7.79
N ASP A 54 14.41 -1.90 -8.17
CA ASP A 54 15.80 -1.71 -8.58
C ASP A 54 15.94 -0.98 -9.92
N LYS A 55 14.99 -1.13 -10.84
CA LYS A 55 14.93 -0.39 -12.10
C LYS A 55 14.47 1.06 -11.94
N THR A 56 13.52 1.31 -11.04
CA THR A 56 12.90 2.65 -10.88
C THR A 56 13.56 3.51 -9.80
N GLN A 57 14.30 2.89 -8.86
CA GLN A 57 15.01 3.55 -7.76
C GLN A 57 14.14 4.58 -7.01
N PRO A 58 12.99 4.20 -6.43
CA PRO A 58 12.13 5.15 -5.71
C PRO A 58 12.82 5.66 -4.45
N LYS A 59 12.77 6.97 -4.20
CA LYS A 59 13.37 7.58 -2.99
C LYS A 59 12.60 7.19 -1.73
N ASP A 60 11.28 7.03 -1.83
CA ASP A 60 10.36 6.63 -0.77
C ASP A 60 9.13 5.90 -1.34
N LEU A 61 8.33 5.29 -0.48
CA LEU A 61 7.13 4.57 -0.88
C LEU A 61 6.04 5.50 -1.44
N SER A 62 5.93 6.72 -0.93
CA SER A 62 4.93 7.70 -1.39
C SER A 62 5.17 8.13 -2.84
N SER A 63 6.43 8.34 -3.22
CA SER A 63 6.82 8.63 -4.61
C SER A 63 6.58 7.43 -5.53
N LEU A 64 6.91 6.22 -5.09
CA LEU A 64 6.62 5.00 -5.86
C LEU A 64 5.13 4.88 -6.18
N LEU A 65 4.26 4.98 -5.17
CA LEU A 65 2.81 4.87 -5.34
C LEU A 65 2.25 5.94 -6.27
N ARG A 66 2.70 7.19 -6.12
CA ARG A 66 2.28 8.31 -6.94
C ARG A 66 2.81 8.19 -8.37
N GLU A 67 4.10 8.09 -8.54
CA GLU A 67 4.75 8.28 -9.82
C GLU A 67 4.67 7.05 -10.72
N ASN A 68 4.75 5.86 -10.15
CA ASN A 68 4.74 4.62 -10.91
C ASN A 68 3.36 3.95 -11.01
N LEU A 69 2.46 4.17 -10.05
CA LEU A 69 1.14 3.52 -10.02
C LEU A 69 -0.03 4.48 -10.22
N ALA A 70 0.24 5.77 -10.48
CA ALA A 70 -0.78 6.80 -10.66
C ALA A 70 -1.81 6.84 -9.51
N ILE A 71 -1.37 6.57 -8.27
CA ILE A 71 -2.21 6.65 -7.06
C ILE A 71 -2.16 8.08 -6.53
N ASP A 72 -3.32 8.62 -6.15
CA ASP A 72 -3.36 9.92 -5.48
C ASP A 72 -2.69 9.78 -4.10
N VAL A 73 -1.55 10.45 -3.93
CA VAL A 73 -0.82 10.56 -2.67
C VAL A 73 -0.59 12.04 -2.39
N SER A 74 -1.04 12.52 -1.24
CA SER A 74 -0.70 13.84 -0.75
C SER A 74 0.43 13.73 0.27
N SER A 75 1.39 14.65 0.23
CA SER A 75 2.47 14.76 1.18
C SER A 75 2.55 16.18 1.74
N ASN A 76 2.84 16.29 3.02
CA ASN A 76 3.04 17.56 3.71
C ASN A 76 4.51 18.03 3.66
N GLY A 77 5.25 17.64 2.62
CA GLY A 77 6.65 18.02 2.41
C GLY A 77 7.51 16.89 1.84
N GLY A 78 8.76 16.83 2.27
CA GLY A 78 9.79 15.92 1.80
C GLY A 78 9.73 14.51 2.37
N ILE A 79 10.88 13.83 2.37
CA ILE A 79 11.05 12.49 2.93
C ILE A 79 10.70 12.54 4.43
N GLY A 80 10.01 11.50 4.93
CA GLY A 80 9.57 11.40 6.33
C GLY A 80 8.33 12.22 6.68
N GLN A 81 7.90 13.16 5.83
CA GLN A 81 6.72 13.96 6.09
C GLN A 81 5.43 13.15 5.92
N LEU A 82 4.41 13.52 6.71
CA LEU A 82 3.09 12.88 6.67
C LEU A 82 2.58 12.76 5.24
N SER A 83 2.30 11.54 4.84
CA SER A 83 1.76 11.22 3.52
C SER A 83 0.46 10.44 3.64
N SER A 84 -0.52 10.78 2.81
CA SER A 84 -1.84 10.16 2.77
C SER A 84 -2.11 9.56 1.41
N THR A 85 -2.51 8.29 1.38
CA THR A 85 -2.79 7.53 0.16
C THR A 85 -4.29 7.39 -0.05
N PHE A 86 -4.78 7.63 -1.26
CA PHE A 86 -6.20 7.61 -1.59
C PHE A 86 -6.48 6.59 -2.70
N LEU A 87 -6.90 5.39 -2.30
CA LEU A 87 -7.25 4.33 -3.25
C LEU A 87 -8.69 4.52 -3.76
N ARG A 88 -8.88 4.73 -5.08
CA ARG A 88 -10.19 4.87 -5.73
C ARG A 88 -11.15 5.84 -5.02
N GLY A 89 -10.64 6.99 -4.61
CA GLY A 89 -11.43 8.04 -3.98
C GLY A 89 -11.78 7.82 -2.51
N SER A 90 -11.33 6.73 -1.89
CA SER A 90 -11.47 6.52 -0.45
C SER A 90 -10.60 7.48 0.36
N ASN A 91 -10.81 7.59 1.67
CA ASN A 91 -9.94 8.34 2.57
C ASN A 91 -8.65 7.54 2.87
N SER A 92 -7.60 8.21 3.38
CA SER A 92 -6.34 7.54 3.71
C SER A 92 -6.50 6.48 4.81
N ASN A 93 -7.37 6.72 5.79
CA ASN A 93 -7.72 5.76 6.86
C ASN A 93 -8.64 4.61 6.39
N HIS A 94 -9.03 4.58 5.10
CA HIS A 94 -9.76 3.49 4.46
C HIS A 94 -8.84 2.48 3.76
N THR A 95 -7.54 2.72 3.78
CA THR A 95 -6.52 1.85 3.21
C THR A 95 -5.84 1.08 4.34
N LEU A 96 -6.02 -0.23 4.36
CA LEU A 96 -5.27 -1.10 5.25
C LEU A 96 -3.84 -1.23 4.73
N VAL A 97 -2.85 -0.98 5.58
CA VAL A 97 -1.43 -1.21 5.27
C VAL A 97 -0.91 -2.32 6.15
N LYS A 98 -0.21 -3.27 5.53
CA LYS A 98 0.39 -4.42 6.20
C LYS A 98 1.88 -4.47 5.87
N VAL A 99 2.67 -4.94 6.83
CA VAL A 99 4.07 -5.34 6.63
C VAL A 99 4.20 -6.81 6.99
N ASN A 100 4.64 -7.62 6.04
CA ASN A 100 4.70 -9.09 6.16
C ASN A 100 3.37 -9.71 6.62
N GLY A 101 2.23 -9.18 6.12
CA GLY A 101 0.89 -9.60 6.51
C GLY A 101 0.36 -8.99 7.82
N ILE A 102 1.14 -8.20 8.56
CA ILE A 102 0.81 -7.63 9.87
C ILE A 102 0.30 -6.19 9.70
N LYS A 103 -0.89 -5.88 10.23
CA LYS A 103 -1.51 -4.56 10.19
C LYS A 103 -0.69 -3.53 10.98
N ILE A 104 -0.37 -2.38 10.35
CA ILE A 104 0.38 -1.28 10.96
C ILE A 104 -0.40 0.03 11.08
N ASN A 105 -1.68 0.08 10.69
CA ASN A 105 -2.52 1.27 10.86
C ASN A 105 -2.74 1.56 12.35
N PRO A 106 -2.37 2.75 12.89
CA PRO A 106 -2.64 3.10 14.28
C PRO A 106 -4.12 3.41 14.52
N SER A 107 -4.60 3.17 15.74
CA SER A 107 -5.95 3.54 16.16
C SER A 107 -6.07 5.01 16.57
N THR A 108 -4.96 5.72 16.60
CA THR A 108 -4.90 7.15 16.94
C THR A 108 -5.07 8.06 15.72
N ALA A 109 -4.66 7.61 14.51
CA ALA A 109 -4.77 8.38 13.27
C ALA A 109 -5.52 7.64 12.16
N GLY A 110 -5.63 6.31 12.24
CA GLY A 110 -6.25 5.45 11.23
C GLY A 110 -5.42 5.26 9.95
N GLY A 111 -4.65 6.25 9.52
CA GLY A 111 -3.73 6.16 8.39
C GLY A 111 -2.36 5.64 8.82
N ALA A 112 -1.76 4.71 8.07
CA ALA A 112 -0.45 4.13 8.40
C ALA A 112 0.70 5.07 8.06
N SER A 113 1.77 5.01 8.84
CA SER A 113 3.02 5.78 8.67
C SER A 113 3.89 5.19 7.54
N ILE A 114 3.37 5.16 6.30
CA ILE A 114 4.06 4.60 5.12
C ILE A 114 5.38 5.32 4.78
N TYR A 115 5.54 6.55 5.23
CA TYR A 115 6.72 7.38 5.04
C TYR A 115 7.94 6.93 5.89
N ASN A 116 7.72 6.03 6.87
CA ASN A 116 8.78 5.40 7.67
C ASN A 116 9.27 4.05 7.09
N LEU A 117 8.67 3.59 5.98
CA LEU A 117 9.03 2.34 5.32
C LEU A 117 10.17 2.58 4.32
N ASP A 118 11.30 1.91 4.52
CA ASP A 118 12.45 2.04 3.63
C ASP A 118 12.28 1.19 2.37
N SER A 119 12.20 1.86 1.19
CA SER A 119 12.01 1.20 -0.11
C SER A 119 13.14 0.23 -0.47
N ASP A 120 14.34 0.41 0.10
CA ASP A 120 15.47 -0.48 -0.15
C ASP A 120 15.36 -1.82 0.58
N LEU A 121 14.62 -1.89 1.69
CA LEU A 121 14.38 -3.12 2.45
C LEU A 121 13.09 -3.85 2.03
N ILE A 122 12.33 -3.30 1.10
CA ILE A 122 11.12 -3.92 0.56
C ILE A 122 11.49 -4.89 -0.56
N SER A 123 10.94 -6.10 -0.54
CA SER A 123 11.10 -7.10 -1.60
C SER A 123 9.92 -7.14 -2.57
N ASN A 124 8.70 -6.91 -2.05
CA ASN A 124 7.48 -6.97 -2.84
C ASN A 124 6.40 -6.06 -2.23
N ILE A 125 5.56 -5.48 -3.07
CA ILE A 125 4.38 -4.73 -2.67
C ILE A 125 3.20 -5.25 -3.48
N GLU A 126 2.12 -5.62 -2.81
CA GLU A 126 0.85 -5.95 -3.45
C GLU A 126 -0.21 -4.92 -3.03
N ILE A 127 -0.94 -4.39 -4.01
CA ILE A 127 -2.00 -3.41 -3.78
C ILE A 127 -3.30 -3.96 -4.34
N GLY A 128 -4.21 -4.34 -3.44
CA GLY A 128 -5.57 -4.72 -3.78
C GLY A 128 -6.50 -3.52 -3.68
N TYR A 129 -7.34 -3.32 -4.71
CA TYR A 129 -8.26 -2.18 -4.75
C TYR A 129 -9.69 -2.62 -4.47
N GLY A 130 -10.44 -1.78 -3.77
CA GLY A 130 -11.86 -1.98 -3.49
C GLY A 130 -12.17 -2.63 -2.14
N PRO A 131 -13.36 -3.23 -1.97
CA PRO A 131 -13.84 -3.72 -0.68
C PRO A 131 -13.20 -5.06 -0.31
N LEU A 132 -12.14 -5.05 0.49
CA LEU A 132 -11.38 -6.23 0.90
C LEU A 132 -11.57 -6.64 2.37
N SER A 133 -12.53 -6.03 3.08
CA SER A 133 -12.78 -6.38 4.50
C SER A 133 -13.25 -7.82 4.72
N ALA A 134 -13.81 -8.48 3.71
CA ALA A 134 -14.17 -9.90 3.80
C ALA A 134 -12.93 -10.80 3.99
N VAL A 135 -11.78 -10.39 3.47
CA VAL A 135 -10.49 -11.09 3.63
C VAL A 135 -9.73 -10.56 4.84
N HIS A 136 -9.59 -9.23 4.96
CA HIS A 136 -8.63 -8.60 5.88
C HIS A 136 -9.27 -7.94 7.12
N GLY A 137 -10.59 -7.89 7.23
CA GLY A 137 -11.29 -7.24 8.33
C GLY A 137 -11.42 -5.72 8.16
N SER A 138 -11.66 -5.02 9.27
CA SER A 138 -11.82 -3.58 9.32
C SER A 138 -10.63 -2.83 8.70
N THR A 139 -10.86 -1.60 8.21
CA THR A 139 -9.89 -0.70 7.56
C THR A 139 -9.68 -0.99 6.06
N ALA A 140 -9.85 -2.22 5.57
CA ALA A 140 -9.78 -2.56 4.15
C ALA A 140 -11.03 -2.09 3.36
N LEU A 141 -11.48 -0.85 3.61
CA LEU A 141 -12.69 -0.26 3.02
C LEU A 141 -12.45 0.19 1.57
N GLY A 142 -11.30 0.81 1.30
CA GLY A 142 -10.88 1.32 -0.01
C GLY A 142 -9.87 0.42 -0.71
N GLY A 143 -9.17 -0.41 0.03
CA GLY A 143 -8.15 -1.34 -0.46
C GLY A 143 -7.14 -1.74 0.60
N VAL A 144 -6.13 -2.50 0.15
CA VAL A 144 -5.04 -3.00 0.99
C VAL A 144 -3.71 -2.75 0.27
N ILE A 145 -2.71 -2.32 1.01
CA ILE A 145 -1.30 -2.30 0.59
C ILE A 145 -0.57 -3.28 1.49
N ASP A 146 -0.09 -4.39 0.94
CA ASP A 146 0.70 -5.38 1.65
C ASP A 146 2.16 -5.31 1.19
N ILE A 147 3.06 -5.08 2.12
CA ILE A 147 4.48 -4.84 1.90
C ILE A 147 5.25 -6.00 2.49
N SER A 148 6.00 -6.71 1.66
CA SER A 148 6.85 -7.80 2.09
C SER A 148 8.31 -7.35 2.15
N THR A 149 8.98 -7.66 3.26
CA THR A 149 10.43 -7.52 3.42
C THR A 149 11.16 -8.86 3.25
N ARG A 150 10.42 -9.95 3.05
CA ARG A 150 10.92 -11.32 2.90
C ARG A 150 11.64 -11.48 1.57
N SER A 151 12.84 -12.04 1.56
CA SER A 151 13.58 -12.24 0.31
C SER A 151 12.88 -13.29 -0.57
N GLN A 152 12.63 -12.96 -1.82
CA GLN A 152 12.11 -13.91 -2.80
C GLN A 152 13.18 -14.86 -3.35
N ILE A 153 14.46 -14.51 -3.16
CA ILE A 153 15.61 -15.28 -3.63
C ILE A 153 16.31 -15.87 -2.41
N GLN A 154 16.14 -17.17 -2.22
CA GLN A 154 16.76 -17.93 -1.13
C GLN A 154 18.18 -18.36 -1.52
N ARG A 155 19.10 -17.42 -1.55
CA ARG A 155 20.53 -17.68 -1.73
C ARG A 155 21.34 -16.86 -0.75
N SER A 156 22.49 -17.40 -0.34
CA SER A 156 23.43 -16.68 0.52
C SER A 156 24.08 -15.54 -0.28
N ASN A 157 23.83 -14.32 0.12
CA ASN A 157 24.53 -13.13 -0.34
C ASN A 157 24.42 -12.03 0.73
N SER A 158 25.43 -11.17 0.77
CA SER A 158 25.42 -10.02 1.67
C SER A 158 25.82 -8.79 0.89
N SER A 159 25.25 -7.65 1.21
CA SER A 159 25.60 -6.41 0.52
C SER A 159 25.62 -5.22 1.46
N VAL A 160 26.41 -4.23 1.09
CA VAL A 160 26.43 -2.90 1.70
C VAL A 160 26.07 -1.88 0.63
N GLY A 161 25.31 -0.87 1.00
CA GLY A 161 24.86 0.18 0.10
C GLY A 161 25.03 1.55 0.72
N PHE A 162 25.27 2.54 -0.14
CA PHE A 162 25.32 3.96 0.22
C PHE A 162 24.55 4.76 -0.81
N SER A 163 23.76 5.71 -0.34
CA SER A 163 23.04 6.63 -1.23
C SER A 163 23.25 8.06 -0.75
N ILE A 164 23.40 8.97 -1.70
CA ILE A 164 23.43 10.41 -1.46
C ILE A 164 22.43 11.13 -2.38
N GLY A 165 21.95 12.26 -1.92
CA GLY A 165 20.96 13.05 -2.64
C GLY A 165 20.99 14.53 -2.24
N PRO A 166 19.98 15.31 -2.63
CA PRO A 166 19.85 16.72 -2.23
C PRO A 166 19.58 16.85 -0.72
N ASP A 167 19.69 18.09 -0.21
CA ASP A 167 19.33 18.46 1.15
C ASP A 167 20.09 17.63 2.21
N SER A 168 21.38 17.43 2.00
CA SER A 168 22.25 16.58 2.84
C SER A 168 21.75 15.14 3.00
N PHE A 169 20.96 14.63 2.04
CA PHE A 169 20.47 13.26 2.12
C PHE A 169 21.60 12.26 2.10
N GLY A 170 21.61 11.39 3.10
CA GLY A 170 22.52 10.24 3.22
C GLY A 170 21.74 9.00 3.64
N LYS A 171 22.07 7.85 3.03
CA LYS A 171 21.53 6.55 3.44
C LYS A 171 22.65 5.51 3.46
N GLU A 172 22.67 4.71 4.51
CA GLU A 172 23.51 3.53 4.70
C GLU A 172 22.61 2.29 4.71
N LEU A 173 23.04 1.22 4.07
CA LEU A 173 22.28 -0.01 3.91
C LEU A 173 23.17 -1.23 4.11
N ILE A 174 22.71 -2.20 4.89
CA ILE A 174 23.32 -3.53 5.04
C ILE A 174 22.22 -4.57 4.80
N ARG A 175 22.54 -5.56 3.98
CA ARG A 175 21.69 -6.75 3.80
C ARG A 175 22.54 -8.00 4.03
N PHE A 176 21.97 -8.93 4.73
CA PHE A 176 22.55 -10.25 4.99
C PHE A 176 21.52 -11.32 4.71
N ASN A 177 21.77 -12.17 3.74
CA ASN A 177 20.96 -13.31 3.38
C ASN A 177 21.80 -14.58 3.52
N GLN A 178 21.31 -15.54 4.29
CA GLN A 178 22.03 -16.76 4.55
C GLN A 178 21.08 -17.96 4.46
N GLN A 179 21.39 -18.85 3.55
CA GLN A 179 20.83 -20.19 3.52
C GLN A 179 21.69 -21.11 4.40
N PHE A 180 21.15 -21.62 5.49
CA PHE A 180 21.88 -22.52 6.40
C PHE A 180 21.78 -23.97 5.95
N THR A 181 20.57 -24.35 5.48
CA THR A 181 20.25 -25.68 4.95
C THR A 181 19.33 -25.49 3.75
N GLU A 182 19.00 -26.58 3.03
CA GLU A 182 17.98 -26.53 1.97
C GLU A 182 16.59 -26.12 2.51
N SER A 183 16.38 -26.30 3.82
CA SER A 183 15.11 -26.04 4.51
C SER A 183 15.13 -24.82 5.42
N SER A 184 16.21 -24.03 5.48
CA SER A 184 16.28 -22.86 6.37
C SER A 184 17.01 -21.69 5.74
N PHE A 185 16.36 -20.52 5.80
CA PHE A 185 16.83 -19.28 5.22
C PHE A 185 16.65 -18.11 6.18
N LEU A 186 17.67 -17.26 6.31
CA LEU A 186 17.65 -16.03 7.11
C LEU A 186 17.91 -14.82 6.21
N ASN A 187 17.08 -13.80 6.37
CA ASN A 187 17.24 -12.49 5.75
C ASN A 187 17.25 -11.42 6.84
N ILE A 188 18.32 -10.61 6.91
CA ILE A 188 18.44 -9.45 7.80
C ILE A 188 18.76 -8.22 6.98
N GLY A 189 18.13 -7.10 7.28
CA GLY A 189 18.41 -5.80 6.69
C GLY A 189 18.48 -4.71 7.75
N LEU A 190 19.41 -3.79 7.56
CA LEU A 190 19.57 -2.57 8.35
C LEU A 190 19.72 -1.39 7.40
N SER A 191 18.96 -0.33 7.63
CA SER A 191 19.08 0.92 6.90
C SER A 191 19.06 2.09 7.88
N ARG A 192 19.93 3.08 7.64
CA ARG A 192 19.90 4.36 8.31
C ARG A 192 19.81 5.47 7.27
N THR A 193 18.82 6.33 7.41
CA THR A 193 18.57 7.48 6.53
C THR A 193 18.59 8.76 7.33
N ASN A 194 19.24 9.81 6.80
CA ASN A 194 19.18 11.15 7.35
C ASN A 194 19.10 12.19 6.23
N THR A 195 18.44 13.31 6.49
CA THR A 195 18.41 14.50 5.62
C THR A 195 18.08 15.74 6.44
N ASP A 196 18.68 16.87 6.09
CA ASP A 196 18.31 18.17 6.66
C ASP A 196 16.94 18.63 6.12
N GLY A 197 16.49 18.03 5.01
CA GLY A 197 15.23 18.36 4.36
C GLY A 197 15.22 19.75 3.73
N TYR A 198 14.03 20.26 3.48
CA TYR A 198 13.81 21.59 2.90
C TYR A 198 12.55 22.23 3.51
N PRO A 199 12.29 23.55 3.24
CA PRO A 199 11.10 24.20 3.75
C PRO A 199 9.82 23.53 3.27
N VAL A 200 8.99 23.04 4.19
CA VAL A 200 7.77 22.26 3.87
C VAL A 200 6.57 23.10 3.45
N LEU A 201 6.61 24.42 3.65
CA LEU A 201 5.57 25.38 3.22
C LEU A 201 6.18 26.45 2.33
N THR A 202 5.43 26.94 1.34
CA THR A 202 5.91 27.99 0.42
C THR A 202 6.22 29.31 1.12
N SER A 203 5.61 29.58 2.28
CA SER A 203 5.91 30.75 3.12
C SER A 203 7.05 30.55 4.13
N SER A 204 7.54 29.31 4.31
CA SER A 204 8.60 28.98 5.27
C SER A 204 9.97 29.04 4.62
N THR A 205 10.97 29.41 5.42
CA THR A 205 12.39 29.31 5.08
C THR A 205 13.13 28.30 5.97
N LEU A 206 12.40 27.57 6.83
CA LEU A 206 12.96 26.64 7.78
C LEU A 206 12.96 25.24 7.18
N ASP A 207 14.13 24.65 7.01
CA ASP A 207 14.28 23.25 6.63
C ASP A 207 13.71 22.32 7.69
N ARG A 208 13.19 21.17 7.25
CA ARG A 208 12.55 20.17 8.12
C ARG A 208 13.17 18.82 7.87
N GLY A 209 14.01 18.41 8.82
CA GLY A 209 14.82 17.22 8.74
C GLY A 209 14.06 15.92 9.03
N TYR A 210 14.74 14.82 8.72
CA TYR A 210 14.25 13.47 8.97
C TYR A 210 15.42 12.53 9.25
N GLU A 211 15.29 11.74 10.31
CA GLU A 211 16.16 10.61 10.61
C GLU A 211 15.32 9.35 10.76
N ASN A 212 15.81 8.24 10.22
CA ASN A 212 15.15 6.94 10.32
C ASN A 212 16.17 5.81 10.38
N THR A 213 15.99 4.89 11.30
CA THR A 213 16.69 3.62 11.34
C THR A 213 15.68 2.50 11.19
N THR A 214 15.82 1.70 10.14
CA THR A 214 14.93 0.55 9.86
C THR A 214 15.72 -0.75 10.00
N ILE A 215 15.13 -1.73 10.69
CA ILE A 215 15.66 -3.09 10.83
C ILE A 215 14.59 -4.07 10.36
N ILE A 216 15.00 -5.03 9.54
CA ILE A 216 14.18 -6.17 9.17
C ILE A 216 14.88 -7.48 9.54
N GLY A 217 14.10 -8.52 9.85
CA GLY A 217 14.60 -9.86 10.07
C GLY A 217 13.52 -10.88 9.69
N ASN A 218 13.86 -11.83 8.83
CA ASN A 218 12.96 -12.90 8.42
C ASN A 218 13.72 -14.22 8.48
N LEU A 219 13.16 -15.20 9.20
CA LEU A 219 13.69 -16.55 9.29
C LEU A 219 12.60 -17.53 8.84
N GLU A 220 12.92 -18.34 7.86
CA GLU A 220 12.08 -19.41 7.35
C GLU A 220 12.73 -20.78 7.67
N VAL A 221 11.95 -21.70 8.21
CA VAL A 221 12.39 -23.07 8.55
C VAL A 221 11.31 -24.07 8.14
N ASN A 222 11.62 -24.88 7.15
CA ASN A 222 10.78 -26.01 6.75
C ASN A 222 11.16 -27.27 7.56
N SER A 223 10.18 -27.90 8.22
CA SER A 223 10.35 -29.08 9.06
C SER A 223 9.22 -30.08 8.87
N GLU A 224 9.32 -31.25 9.50
CA GLU A 224 8.23 -32.25 9.54
C GLU A 224 6.95 -31.73 10.24
N PHE A 225 7.07 -30.68 11.07
CA PHE A 225 5.95 -30.02 11.75
C PHE A 225 5.35 -28.86 10.94
N GLY A 226 5.80 -28.68 9.71
CA GLY A 226 5.39 -27.62 8.80
C GLY A 226 6.44 -26.55 8.57
N ASN A 227 6.02 -25.53 7.85
CA ASN A 227 6.82 -24.32 7.61
C ASN A 227 6.63 -23.33 8.75
N PHE A 228 7.73 -22.92 9.37
CA PHE A 228 7.77 -21.85 10.38
C PHE A 228 8.39 -20.61 9.77
N GLU A 229 7.73 -19.49 9.95
CA GLU A 229 8.21 -18.22 9.48
C GLU A 229 8.16 -17.18 10.60
N LEU A 230 9.33 -16.67 10.99
CA LEU A 230 9.48 -15.53 11.89
C LEU A 230 9.76 -14.28 11.03
N SER A 231 8.98 -13.24 11.20
CA SER A 231 9.17 -11.97 10.51
C SER A 231 9.22 -10.80 11.48
N SER A 232 10.12 -9.86 11.20
CA SER A 232 10.26 -8.63 11.97
C SER A 232 10.52 -7.43 11.05
N TRP A 233 9.90 -6.33 11.40
CA TRP A 233 10.19 -5.01 10.88
C TRP A 233 10.11 -4.01 12.02
N SER A 234 11.06 -3.09 12.10
CA SER A 234 11.00 -1.94 13.00
C SER A 234 11.59 -0.70 12.34
N ALA A 235 11.04 0.45 12.63
CA ALA A 235 11.52 1.77 12.21
C ALA A 235 11.42 2.74 13.39
N ASN A 236 12.49 3.46 13.66
CA ASN A 236 12.53 4.50 14.69
C ASN A 236 13.36 5.70 14.21
N GLY A 237 13.03 6.87 14.70
CA GLY A 237 13.72 8.08 14.33
C GLY A 237 12.99 9.35 14.71
N THR A 238 13.35 10.43 14.05
CA THR A 238 12.77 11.76 14.26
C THR A 238 12.34 12.38 12.94
N VAL A 239 11.25 13.15 13.01
CA VAL A 239 10.79 13.99 11.89
C VAL A 239 10.49 15.38 12.39
N GLU A 240 10.99 16.37 11.71
CA GLU A 240 10.68 17.76 11.95
C GLU A 240 9.57 18.24 11.02
N TYR A 241 8.62 19.00 11.51
CA TYR A 241 7.53 19.56 10.73
C TYR A 241 7.03 20.91 11.30
N LEU A 242 5.94 21.45 10.77
CA LEU A 242 5.35 22.70 11.23
C LEU A 242 3.92 22.47 11.72
N VAL A 243 3.60 22.96 12.92
CA VAL A 243 2.24 23.04 13.45
C VAL A 243 1.86 24.51 13.61
N PHE A 244 0.86 24.96 12.87
CA PHE A 244 0.44 26.38 12.83
C PHE A 244 1.61 27.35 12.60
N GLY A 245 2.58 26.95 11.77
CA GLY A 245 3.78 27.75 11.46
C GLY A 245 4.92 27.64 12.48
N SER A 246 4.74 26.93 13.58
CA SER A 246 5.78 26.71 14.57
C SER A 246 6.52 25.39 14.37
N PRO A 247 7.86 25.36 14.52
CA PRO A 247 8.64 24.14 14.38
C PRO A 247 8.35 23.15 15.51
N VAL A 248 8.17 21.91 15.12
CA VAL A 248 7.93 20.75 15.99
C VAL A 248 8.87 19.63 15.59
N SER A 249 9.40 18.90 16.56
CA SER A 249 10.09 17.63 16.38
C SER A 249 9.26 16.52 16.99
N GLN A 250 9.11 15.44 16.21
CA GLN A 250 8.39 14.24 16.58
C GLN A 250 9.35 13.06 16.59
N GLU A 251 9.38 12.33 17.69
CA GLU A 251 10.01 11.02 17.77
C GLU A 251 8.98 9.94 17.51
N TYR A 252 9.38 8.86 16.84
CA TYR A 252 8.50 7.75 16.53
C TYR A 252 9.19 6.40 16.70
N GLU A 253 8.39 5.38 17.03
CA GLU A 253 8.78 3.98 17.05
C GLU A 253 7.65 3.14 16.46
N ASN A 254 7.92 2.48 15.34
CA ASN A 254 7.02 1.57 14.68
C ASN A 254 7.63 0.17 14.68
N TYR A 255 6.84 -0.88 14.93
CA TYR A 255 7.26 -2.25 14.66
C TYR A 255 6.10 -3.17 14.29
N ALA A 256 6.45 -4.26 13.60
CA ALA A 256 5.57 -5.38 13.32
C ALA A 256 6.38 -6.69 13.41
N TYR A 257 5.98 -7.59 14.32
CA TYR A 257 6.61 -8.89 14.54
C TYR A 257 5.56 -9.99 14.40
N GLY A 258 5.92 -11.08 13.72
CA GLY A 258 5.02 -12.18 13.46
C GLY A 258 5.71 -13.53 13.49
N LEU A 259 4.98 -14.53 13.98
CA LEU A 259 5.30 -15.94 13.86
C LEU A 259 4.16 -16.63 13.13
N GLU A 260 4.47 -17.23 12.00
CA GLU A 260 3.56 -18.06 11.22
C GLU A 260 4.01 -19.52 11.28
N ASN A 261 3.06 -20.43 11.45
CA ASN A 261 3.24 -21.84 11.19
C ASN A 261 2.17 -22.29 10.20
N SER A 262 2.58 -22.94 9.12
CA SER A 262 1.69 -23.52 8.13
C SER A 262 2.10 -24.95 7.80
N ASN A 263 1.12 -25.85 7.60
CA ASN A 263 1.38 -27.23 7.25
C ASN A 263 0.21 -27.81 6.45
N HIS A 264 0.51 -28.81 5.63
CA HIS A 264 -0.45 -29.68 4.97
C HIS A 264 -0.44 -31.05 5.66
N VAL A 265 -1.57 -31.39 6.27
CA VAL A 265 -1.77 -32.71 6.91
C VAL A 265 -2.42 -33.62 5.87
N GLU A 266 -1.64 -34.52 5.27
CA GLU A 266 -2.06 -35.37 4.16
C GLU A 266 -3.35 -36.13 4.47
N GLY A 267 -4.33 -36.04 3.54
CA GLY A 267 -5.63 -36.68 3.69
C GLY A 267 -6.58 -36.04 4.71
N ILE A 268 -6.25 -34.85 5.27
CA ILE A 268 -7.07 -34.19 6.29
C ILE A 268 -7.35 -32.72 5.91
N LEU A 269 -6.33 -31.85 5.96
CA LEU A 269 -6.47 -30.40 5.73
C LEU A 269 -5.11 -29.71 5.60
N SER A 270 -5.11 -28.48 5.11
CA SER A 270 -4.03 -27.50 5.30
C SER A 270 -4.40 -26.50 6.38
N TYR A 271 -3.44 -26.08 7.19
CA TYR A 271 -3.66 -25.02 8.17
C TYR A 271 -2.55 -23.97 8.17
N LYS A 272 -2.92 -22.79 8.68
CA LYS A 272 -2.02 -21.68 8.91
C LYS A 272 -2.39 -20.99 10.22
N ILE A 273 -1.40 -20.80 11.09
CA ILE A 273 -1.53 -20.12 12.39
C ILE A 273 -0.60 -18.93 12.38
N ASN A 274 -1.14 -17.74 12.64
CA ASN A 274 -0.38 -16.50 12.77
C ASN A 274 -0.52 -15.92 14.17
N VAL A 275 0.61 -15.60 14.80
CA VAL A 275 0.67 -14.81 16.03
C VAL A 275 1.44 -13.54 15.72
N THR A 276 0.83 -12.39 15.93
CA THR A 276 1.46 -11.12 15.55
C THR A 276 1.36 -10.06 16.64
N THR A 277 2.34 -9.15 16.66
CA THR A 277 2.29 -7.92 17.46
C THR A 277 2.76 -6.74 16.62
N SER A 278 2.13 -5.58 16.80
CA SER A 278 2.55 -4.33 16.16
C SER A 278 2.40 -3.16 17.11
N LYS A 279 3.23 -2.12 16.89
CA LYS A 279 3.22 -0.86 17.65
C LYS A 279 3.37 0.32 16.69
N ASP A 280 2.67 1.39 16.99
CA ASP A 280 2.87 2.73 16.44
C ASP A 280 2.90 3.70 17.62
N LEU A 281 4.08 4.25 17.92
CA LEU A 281 4.31 5.23 18.97
C LEU A 281 4.79 6.52 18.34
N ILE A 282 4.18 7.62 18.77
CA ILE A 282 4.57 8.99 18.42
C ILE A 282 4.63 9.81 19.70
N GLU A 283 5.75 10.47 19.93
CA GLU A 283 5.97 11.46 20.97
C GLU A 283 6.40 12.78 20.32
N GLN A 284 5.78 13.88 20.73
CA GLN A 284 6.16 15.19 20.21
C GLN A 284 6.16 16.27 21.27
N ASN A 285 7.15 17.15 21.20
CA ASN A 285 7.22 18.38 21.96
C ASN A 285 6.69 19.52 21.11
N ASN A 286 5.53 20.07 21.50
CA ASN A 286 4.97 21.21 20.81
C ASN A 286 5.22 22.48 21.62
N PRO A 287 6.10 23.40 21.14
CA PRO A 287 6.43 24.63 21.88
C PRO A 287 5.23 25.59 22.05
N ASN A 288 4.15 25.42 21.26
CA ASN A 288 2.94 26.23 21.38
C ASN A 288 1.97 25.72 22.47
N PHE A 289 2.19 24.49 22.93
CA PHE A 289 1.42 23.87 24.01
C PHE A 289 2.36 23.53 25.17
N LEU A 290 2.95 24.59 25.77
CA LEU A 290 3.99 24.51 26.80
C LEU A 290 3.60 23.56 27.95
N GLY A 291 4.42 22.54 28.16
CA GLY A 291 4.34 21.63 29.29
C GLY A 291 3.50 20.39 29.08
N GLN A 292 3.03 20.11 27.86
CA GLN A 292 2.37 18.86 27.51
C GLN A 292 3.21 18.10 26.48
N LEU A 293 3.44 16.83 26.76
CA LEU A 293 3.92 15.86 25.78
C LEU A 293 2.70 15.32 25.03
N ASP A 294 2.64 15.54 23.74
CA ASP A 294 1.68 14.83 22.89
C ASP A 294 2.21 13.42 22.67
N LEU A 295 1.45 12.43 23.16
CA LEU A 295 1.74 11.02 23.07
C LEU A 295 0.61 10.32 22.34
N THR A 296 0.93 9.52 21.35
CA THR A 296 -0.01 8.56 20.76
C THR A 296 0.67 7.20 20.63
N ASN A 297 0.12 6.19 21.29
CA ASN A 297 0.64 4.84 21.28
C ASN A 297 -0.49 3.86 20.98
N THR A 298 -0.34 3.10 19.89
CA THR A 298 -1.21 1.98 19.57
C THR A 298 -0.40 0.70 19.60
N LYS A 299 -0.74 -0.23 20.47
CA LYS A 299 -0.19 -1.59 20.47
C LYS A 299 -1.29 -2.58 20.10
N ARG A 300 -0.97 -3.54 19.23
CA ARG A 300 -1.92 -4.55 18.77
C ARG A 300 -1.29 -5.93 18.83
N ASP A 301 -1.99 -6.88 19.44
CA ASP A 301 -1.63 -8.29 19.51
C ASP A 301 -2.74 -9.09 18.81
N SER A 302 -2.40 -10.08 17.97
CA SER A 302 -3.40 -10.88 17.29
C SER A 302 -3.03 -12.35 17.13
N LEU A 303 -4.07 -13.20 17.04
CA LEU A 303 -4.00 -14.60 16.69
C LEU A 303 -4.99 -14.88 15.55
N GLU A 304 -4.50 -15.49 14.48
CA GLU A 304 -5.31 -15.94 13.35
C GLU A 304 -5.09 -17.42 13.06
N LEU A 305 -6.18 -18.15 12.85
CA LEU A 305 -6.19 -19.53 12.37
C LEU A 305 -6.92 -19.58 11.03
N ILE A 306 -6.30 -20.16 10.01
CA ILE A 306 -6.90 -20.47 8.70
C ILE A 306 -6.81 -21.97 8.47
N VAL A 307 -7.89 -22.54 7.95
CA VAL A 307 -7.98 -23.94 7.54
C VAL A 307 -8.48 -23.99 6.11
N SER A 308 -7.83 -24.78 5.27
CA SER A 308 -8.18 -24.97 3.86
C SER A 308 -7.96 -26.44 3.47
N GLU A 309 -8.27 -26.77 2.21
CA GLU A 309 -8.07 -28.11 1.65
C GLU A 309 -8.66 -29.23 2.52
N MET A 310 -9.85 -28.97 3.10
CA MET A 310 -10.50 -29.90 4.01
C MET A 310 -11.05 -31.11 3.26
N GLN A 311 -10.48 -32.28 3.45
CA GLN A 311 -10.80 -33.54 2.75
C GLN A 311 -12.23 -34.07 2.99
N ILE A 312 -12.97 -33.45 3.91
CA ILE A 312 -14.39 -33.74 4.13
C ILE A 312 -15.30 -33.23 3.00
N PHE A 313 -14.80 -32.35 2.14
CA PHE A 313 -15.51 -31.82 0.97
C PHE A 313 -15.09 -32.57 -0.30
N ASN A 314 -15.97 -32.62 -1.29
CA ASN A 314 -15.66 -33.26 -2.60
C ASN A 314 -14.54 -32.55 -3.36
N ASN A 315 -14.45 -31.21 -3.20
CA ASN A 315 -13.38 -30.36 -3.73
C ASN A 315 -12.80 -29.57 -2.55
N PRO A 316 -11.88 -30.15 -1.79
CA PRO A 316 -11.38 -29.55 -0.54
C PRO A 316 -10.64 -28.22 -0.75
N GLU A 317 -10.03 -28.01 -1.92
CA GLU A 317 -9.32 -26.78 -2.29
C GLU A 317 -10.24 -25.57 -2.45
N ASP A 318 -11.54 -25.81 -2.62
CA ASP A 318 -12.53 -24.77 -2.89
C ASP A 318 -12.96 -23.99 -1.64
N PHE A 319 -12.60 -24.45 -0.44
CA PHE A 319 -13.09 -23.88 0.81
C PHE A 319 -11.96 -23.47 1.76
N VAL A 320 -12.12 -22.28 2.32
CA VAL A 320 -11.25 -21.73 3.37
C VAL A 320 -12.14 -21.25 4.52
N LEU A 321 -11.77 -21.60 5.74
CA LEU A 321 -12.39 -21.08 6.96
C LEU A 321 -11.31 -20.49 7.87
N GLY A 322 -11.65 -19.46 8.62
CA GLY A 322 -10.71 -18.84 9.54
C GLY A 322 -11.38 -18.16 10.72
N ALA A 323 -10.60 -18.03 11.77
CA ALA A 323 -10.93 -17.29 12.97
C ALA A 323 -9.79 -16.33 13.32
N HIS A 324 -10.11 -15.15 13.80
CA HIS A 324 -9.13 -14.13 14.16
C HIS A 324 -9.57 -13.42 15.44
N ILE A 325 -8.63 -13.18 16.33
CA ILE A 325 -8.81 -12.34 17.52
C ILE A 325 -7.71 -11.28 17.52
N GLU A 326 -8.08 -10.05 17.76
CA GLU A 326 -7.19 -8.88 17.83
C GLU A 326 -7.50 -8.10 19.10
N ASP A 327 -6.48 -7.90 19.93
CA ASP A 327 -6.49 -7.00 21.09
C ASP A 327 -5.71 -5.74 20.73
N GLU A 328 -6.33 -4.59 20.88
CA GLU A 328 -5.74 -3.27 20.62
C GLU A 328 -5.72 -2.47 21.90
N ALA A 329 -4.54 -2.01 22.32
CA ALA A 329 -4.34 -1.11 23.45
C ALA A 329 -3.87 0.26 22.93
N VAL A 330 -4.47 1.33 23.43
CA VAL A 330 -4.21 2.71 23.01
C VAL A 330 -3.99 3.59 24.22
N ASP A 331 -2.83 4.29 24.24
CA ASP A 331 -2.55 5.37 25.16
C ASP A 331 -2.49 6.68 24.35
N TYR A 332 -3.25 7.64 24.74
CA TYR A 332 -3.39 8.90 24.02
C TYR A 332 -3.36 10.10 24.96
N SER A 333 -2.47 11.05 24.66
CA SER A 333 -2.41 12.35 25.30
C SER A 333 -2.11 13.41 24.25
N SER A 334 -3.12 14.13 23.80
CA SER A 334 -2.94 15.20 22.81
C SER A 334 -4.10 16.20 22.88
N TYR A 335 -3.82 17.47 22.57
CA TYR A 335 -4.80 18.58 22.60
C TYR A 335 -5.62 18.66 23.91
N GLY A 336 -5.01 18.32 25.05
CA GLY A 336 -5.67 18.35 26.36
C GLY A 336 -6.63 17.17 26.60
N THR A 337 -6.69 16.20 25.72
CA THR A 337 -7.44 14.95 25.87
C THR A 337 -6.50 13.83 26.28
N LEU A 338 -6.88 13.10 27.33
CA LEU A 338 -6.14 11.94 27.85
C LEU A 338 -7.08 10.75 27.93
N TYR A 339 -6.68 9.60 27.36
CA TYR A 339 -7.39 8.34 27.54
C TYR A 339 -6.46 7.14 27.35
N GLU A 340 -6.79 6.05 28.03
CA GLU A 340 -6.22 4.71 27.85
C GLU A 340 -7.38 3.76 27.59
N GLU A 341 -7.32 3.01 26.49
CA GLU A 341 -8.39 2.09 26.10
C GLU A 341 -7.81 0.76 25.60
N LYS A 342 -8.55 -0.30 25.90
CA LYS A 342 -8.28 -1.63 25.36
C LYS A 342 -9.54 -2.18 24.69
N ILE A 343 -9.42 -2.60 23.45
CA ILE A 343 -10.53 -3.02 22.59
C ILE A 343 -10.21 -4.38 21.99
N THR A 344 -11.13 -5.32 22.13
CA THR A 344 -11.02 -6.65 21.53
C THR A 344 -11.96 -6.77 20.32
N THR A 345 -11.44 -7.33 19.22
CA THR A 345 -12.21 -7.70 18.03
C THR A 345 -12.07 -9.19 17.75
N LYS A 346 -13.19 -9.90 17.59
CA LYS A 346 -13.23 -11.31 17.20
C LYS A 346 -13.86 -11.45 15.84
N SER A 347 -13.27 -12.24 14.96
CA SER A 347 -13.81 -12.45 13.61
C SER A 347 -13.87 -13.93 13.26
N PHE A 348 -14.90 -14.28 12.51
CA PHE A 348 -15.00 -15.55 11.80
C PHE A 348 -15.18 -15.24 10.32
N PHE A 349 -14.44 -15.92 9.46
CA PHE A 349 -14.47 -15.66 8.02
C PHE A 349 -14.35 -16.95 7.21
N GLY A 350 -14.73 -16.86 5.94
CA GLY A 350 -14.57 -17.96 5.02
C GLY A 350 -14.64 -17.50 3.58
N SER A 351 -14.10 -18.35 2.70
CA SER A 351 -14.10 -18.15 1.25
C SER A 351 -14.41 -19.46 0.55
N SER A 352 -15.02 -19.35 -0.64
CA SER A 352 -15.27 -20.48 -1.54
C SER A 352 -14.84 -20.09 -2.95
N TYR A 353 -14.18 -21.00 -3.64
CA TYR A 353 -13.65 -20.86 -5.00
C TYR A 353 -14.15 -22.03 -5.84
N LEU A 354 -15.16 -21.79 -6.66
CA LEU A 354 -15.83 -22.82 -7.44
C LEU A 354 -15.57 -22.60 -8.93
N SER A 355 -15.12 -23.61 -9.65
CA SER A 355 -14.87 -23.57 -11.09
C SER A 355 -15.83 -24.51 -11.82
N PHE A 356 -16.58 -23.99 -12.80
CA PHE A 356 -17.48 -24.75 -13.62
C PHE A 356 -17.62 -24.16 -15.03
N LEU A 357 -17.44 -24.97 -16.07
CA LEU A 357 -17.61 -24.59 -17.48
C LEU A 357 -16.93 -23.25 -17.85
N ASN A 358 -15.62 -23.13 -17.62
CA ASN A 358 -14.82 -21.94 -17.87
C ASN A 358 -15.35 -20.69 -17.13
N THR A 359 -15.98 -20.91 -15.99
CA THR A 359 -16.49 -19.84 -15.12
C THR A 359 -16.07 -20.13 -13.69
N ASP A 360 -15.38 -19.17 -13.07
CA ASP A 360 -15.01 -19.24 -11.68
C ASP A 360 -15.93 -18.34 -10.87
N ILE A 361 -16.37 -18.82 -9.71
CA ILE A 361 -17.21 -18.10 -8.77
C ILE A 361 -16.46 -18.06 -7.45
N ASN A 362 -16.07 -16.86 -7.05
CA ASN A 362 -15.38 -16.63 -5.78
C ASN A 362 -16.32 -15.91 -4.82
N THR A 363 -16.43 -16.41 -3.61
CA THR A 363 -17.20 -15.77 -2.55
C THR A 363 -16.36 -15.67 -1.29
N SER A 364 -16.48 -14.57 -0.58
CA SER A 364 -15.83 -14.38 0.72
C SER A 364 -16.77 -13.67 1.67
N PHE A 365 -16.72 -14.02 2.93
CA PHE A 365 -17.44 -13.35 3.99
C PHE A 365 -16.61 -13.27 5.26
N ARG A 366 -16.82 -12.24 6.05
CA ARG A 366 -16.28 -12.08 7.40
C ARG A 366 -17.33 -11.43 8.29
N ASN A 367 -17.58 -12.04 9.42
CA ASN A 367 -18.30 -11.41 10.51
C ASN A 367 -17.31 -11.01 11.59
N SER A 368 -17.22 -9.72 11.89
CA SER A 368 -16.34 -9.17 12.91
C SER A 368 -17.17 -8.62 14.06
N ASP A 369 -17.01 -9.20 15.24
CA ASP A 369 -17.63 -8.76 16.47
C ASP A 369 -16.66 -7.89 17.25
N HIS A 370 -16.94 -6.61 17.28
CA HIS A 370 -16.14 -5.59 17.94
C HIS A 370 -16.80 -5.22 19.27
N GLU A 371 -16.03 -5.08 20.32
CA GLU A 371 -16.52 -4.85 21.68
C GLU A 371 -17.50 -3.67 21.78
N ILE A 372 -17.24 -2.58 21.03
CA ILE A 372 -18.06 -1.37 21.02
C ILE A 372 -19.17 -1.44 19.96
N TYR A 373 -18.84 -1.73 18.70
CA TYR A 373 -19.78 -1.64 17.55
C TYR A 373 -20.52 -2.93 17.25
N LYS A 374 -20.28 -3.99 18.02
CA LYS A 374 -20.91 -5.29 17.82
C LYS A 374 -20.57 -5.90 16.46
N SER A 375 -21.46 -6.68 15.92
CA SER A 375 -21.23 -7.51 14.75
C SER A 375 -21.40 -6.75 13.44
N ASN A 376 -20.39 -6.83 12.56
CA ASN A 376 -20.39 -6.26 11.22
C ASN A 376 -20.03 -7.33 10.18
N LEU A 377 -20.88 -7.48 9.16
CA LEU A 377 -20.70 -8.42 8.07
C LEU A 377 -20.09 -7.73 6.85
N SER A 378 -18.96 -8.25 6.40
CA SER A 378 -18.36 -7.96 5.09
C SER A 378 -18.51 -9.15 4.17
N TRP A 379 -18.63 -8.88 2.88
CA TRP A 379 -18.72 -9.94 1.88
C TRP A 379 -18.21 -9.47 0.53
N ASN A 380 -17.73 -10.42 -0.28
CA ASN A 380 -17.36 -10.23 -1.67
C ASN A 380 -17.89 -11.38 -2.50
N PHE A 381 -18.34 -11.08 -3.71
CA PHE A 381 -18.82 -12.04 -4.70
C PHE A 381 -18.25 -11.69 -6.06
N GLU A 382 -17.65 -12.66 -6.72
CA GLU A 382 -17.02 -12.51 -8.03
C GLU A 382 -17.45 -13.63 -8.96
N ILE A 383 -17.65 -13.28 -10.23
CA ILE A 383 -17.81 -14.23 -11.33
C ILE A 383 -16.80 -13.89 -12.39
N LEU A 384 -15.96 -14.86 -12.73
CA LEU A 384 -14.98 -14.76 -13.80
C LEU A 384 -15.35 -15.77 -14.89
N LYS A 385 -15.24 -15.37 -16.15
CA LYS A 385 -15.51 -16.24 -17.29
C LYS A 385 -14.43 -16.09 -18.34
N ASP A 386 -13.83 -17.20 -18.72
CA ASP A 386 -12.96 -17.26 -19.88
C ASP A 386 -13.79 -17.18 -21.15
N LEU A 387 -13.52 -16.18 -21.98
CA LEU A 387 -14.15 -15.99 -23.26
C LEU A 387 -13.41 -16.79 -24.35
N ASN A 388 -12.11 -16.90 -24.19
CA ASN A 388 -11.18 -17.76 -24.94
C ASN A 388 -9.84 -17.82 -24.16
N GLU A 389 -8.81 -18.45 -24.74
CA GLU A 389 -7.50 -18.66 -24.10
C GLU A 389 -6.80 -17.38 -23.61
N SER A 390 -7.06 -16.23 -24.26
CA SER A 390 -6.40 -14.96 -23.93
C SER A 390 -7.32 -13.94 -23.25
N TRP A 391 -8.64 -14.07 -23.34
CA TRP A 391 -9.59 -13.10 -22.82
C TRP A 391 -10.40 -13.66 -21.65
N ARG A 392 -10.36 -12.97 -20.53
CA ARG A 392 -11.18 -13.22 -19.34
C ARG A 392 -12.03 -12.01 -19.01
N ARG A 393 -13.30 -12.22 -18.76
CA ARG A 393 -14.24 -11.21 -18.28
C ARG A 393 -14.63 -11.51 -16.85
N GLY A 394 -14.81 -10.46 -16.03
CA GLY A 394 -15.27 -10.63 -14.69
C GLY A 394 -16.21 -9.54 -14.22
N ILE A 395 -17.00 -9.87 -13.20
CA ILE A 395 -17.91 -8.98 -12.50
C ILE A 395 -17.73 -9.23 -11.01
N SER A 396 -17.54 -8.17 -10.22
CA SER A 396 -17.52 -8.29 -8.76
C SER A 396 -18.50 -7.33 -8.08
N ARG A 397 -18.92 -7.73 -6.89
CA ARG A 397 -19.70 -6.90 -5.98
C ARG A 397 -19.31 -7.24 -4.54
N GLY A 398 -19.06 -6.21 -3.74
CA GLY A 398 -18.66 -6.40 -2.36
C GLY A 398 -19.16 -5.29 -1.43
N SER A 399 -19.14 -5.60 -0.14
CA SER A 399 -19.37 -4.68 0.95
C SER A 399 -18.26 -4.81 1.96
N SER A 400 -17.66 -3.69 2.35
CA SER A 400 -16.62 -3.57 3.37
C SER A 400 -16.98 -2.50 4.39
N PHE A 401 -16.34 -2.55 5.54
CA PHE A 401 -16.55 -1.58 6.60
C PHE A 401 -15.21 -1.12 7.22
N ARG A 402 -15.24 0.02 7.89
CA ARG A 402 -14.20 0.51 8.79
C ARG A 402 -14.82 0.86 10.14
N SER A 403 -14.34 0.26 11.19
CA SER A 403 -14.68 0.68 12.56
C SER A 403 -14.10 2.07 12.84
N PRO A 404 -14.80 2.95 13.56
CA PRO A 404 -14.20 4.15 14.10
C PRO A 404 -12.96 3.80 14.92
N VAL A 405 -11.91 4.61 14.82
CA VAL A 405 -10.67 4.44 15.58
C VAL A 405 -10.79 5.09 16.97
N SER A 406 -9.90 4.72 17.88
CA SER A 406 -9.97 5.17 19.28
C SER A 406 -9.98 6.70 19.42
N SER A 407 -9.22 7.43 18.58
CA SER A 407 -9.26 8.90 18.60
C SER A 407 -10.58 9.49 18.13
N GLU A 408 -11.29 8.80 17.23
CA GLU A 408 -12.63 9.23 16.79
C GLU A 408 -13.69 9.02 17.88
N LEU A 409 -13.46 8.06 18.77
CA LEU A 409 -14.37 7.77 19.89
C LEU A 409 -14.08 8.61 21.13
N PHE A 410 -12.81 8.70 21.52
CA PHE A 410 -12.38 9.20 22.83
C PHE A 410 -11.48 10.43 22.74
N GLY A 411 -10.96 10.77 21.55
CA GLY A 411 -10.09 11.91 21.33
C GLY A 411 -10.83 13.25 21.32
N PHE A 412 -10.16 14.31 20.91
CA PHE A 412 -10.76 15.64 20.79
C PHE A 412 -11.98 15.64 19.85
N GLY A 413 -13.14 16.06 20.36
CA GLY A 413 -14.40 15.99 19.63
C GLY A 413 -14.90 14.56 19.38
N GLY A 414 -14.37 13.58 20.08
CA GLY A 414 -14.73 12.17 19.93
C GLY A 414 -16.20 11.89 20.28
N ASN A 415 -16.73 10.80 19.72
CA ASN A 415 -18.11 10.40 19.91
C ASN A 415 -18.24 8.88 19.96
N VAL A 416 -18.55 8.36 21.13
CA VAL A 416 -18.72 6.91 21.38
C VAL A 416 -19.93 6.30 20.67
N ASN A 417 -20.83 7.12 20.12
CA ASN A 417 -22.01 6.68 19.35
C ASN A 417 -21.76 6.59 17.84
N LEU A 418 -20.52 6.75 17.39
CA LEU A 418 -20.19 6.58 15.97
C LEU A 418 -20.47 5.17 15.49
N GLU A 419 -21.03 5.06 14.31
CA GLU A 419 -21.25 3.81 13.59
C GLU A 419 -20.11 3.54 12.61
N PRO A 420 -19.86 2.27 12.23
CA PRO A 420 -18.89 1.94 11.19
C PRO A 420 -19.21 2.58 9.85
N GLU A 421 -18.18 3.03 9.15
CA GLU A 421 -18.26 3.47 7.77
C GLU A 421 -18.39 2.27 6.84
N ILE A 422 -19.18 2.38 5.78
CA ILE A 422 -19.48 1.27 4.86
C ILE A 422 -19.15 1.69 3.43
N ASN A 423 -18.49 0.83 2.68
CA ASN A 423 -18.33 0.90 1.22
C ASN A 423 -19.07 -0.26 0.56
N ARG A 424 -19.87 0.03 -0.47
CA ARG A 424 -20.45 -0.94 -1.39
C ARG A 424 -19.95 -0.68 -2.79
N SER A 425 -19.19 -1.63 -3.34
CA SER A 425 -18.57 -1.51 -4.66
C SER A 425 -19.12 -2.53 -5.66
N ARG A 426 -19.03 -2.17 -6.93
CA ARG A 426 -19.29 -3.03 -8.10
C ARG A 426 -18.24 -2.76 -9.15
N GLU A 427 -17.78 -3.82 -9.78
CA GLU A 427 -16.72 -3.74 -10.78
C GLU A 427 -17.01 -4.65 -11.97
N ILE A 428 -16.59 -4.20 -13.14
CA ILE A 428 -16.56 -5.02 -14.36
C ILE A 428 -15.14 -4.94 -14.88
N ASN A 429 -14.51 -6.08 -15.07
CA ASN A 429 -13.14 -6.19 -15.56
C ASN A 429 -13.14 -6.98 -16.87
N LEU A 430 -12.30 -6.56 -17.82
CA LEU A 430 -11.94 -7.29 -19.01
C LEU A 430 -10.42 -7.38 -19.07
N LYS A 431 -9.88 -8.58 -18.92
CA LYS A 431 -8.45 -8.86 -18.95
C LYS A 431 -8.09 -9.61 -20.22
N ARG A 432 -6.97 -9.22 -20.82
CA ARG A 432 -6.31 -9.96 -21.89
C ARG A 432 -4.90 -10.31 -21.46
N THR A 433 -4.60 -11.59 -21.44
CA THR A 433 -3.26 -12.11 -21.17
C THR A 433 -2.67 -12.61 -22.47
N LEU A 434 -1.47 -12.14 -22.78
CA LEU A 434 -0.66 -12.55 -23.92
C LEU A 434 0.68 -13.04 -23.37
N GLN A 435 1.47 -13.76 -24.17
CA GLN A 435 2.76 -14.32 -23.78
C GLN A 435 3.65 -13.32 -22.98
N ASN A 436 3.74 -12.09 -23.47
CA ASN A 436 4.64 -11.07 -22.92
C ASN A 436 3.89 -9.80 -22.47
N ALA A 437 2.55 -9.80 -22.48
CA ALA A 437 1.79 -8.59 -22.17
C ALA A 437 0.44 -8.90 -21.51
N ASP A 438 0.06 -8.05 -20.57
CA ASP A 438 -1.24 -8.05 -19.93
C ASP A 438 -1.94 -6.72 -20.18
N LEU A 439 -3.20 -6.77 -20.58
CA LEU A 439 -4.09 -5.61 -20.65
C LEU A 439 -5.28 -5.83 -19.73
N SER A 440 -5.54 -4.88 -18.86
CA SER A 440 -6.74 -4.86 -18.01
C SER A 440 -7.53 -3.57 -18.21
N LEU A 441 -8.83 -3.72 -18.47
CA LEU A 441 -9.81 -2.64 -18.54
C LEU A 441 -10.80 -2.83 -17.42
N LEU A 442 -10.89 -1.87 -16.51
CA LEU A 442 -11.75 -1.93 -15.35
C LEU A 442 -12.69 -0.75 -15.29
N ILE A 443 -13.98 -1.01 -15.06
CA ILE A 443 -15.00 -0.01 -14.73
C ILE A 443 -15.47 -0.32 -13.32
N PHE A 444 -15.48 0.69 -12.46
CA PHE A 444 -15.92 0.53 -11.06
C PHE A 444 -16.88 1.62 -10.60
N ARG A 445 -17.64 1.31 -9.56
CA ARG A 445 -18.42 2.26 -8.79
C ARG A 445 -18.42 1.87 -7.31
N SER A 446 -17.95 2.78 -6.46
CA SER A 446 -17.97 2.69 -5.00
C SER A 446 -18.93 3.71 -4.42
N ASN A 447 -19.70 3.31 -3.40
CA ASN A 447 -20.58 4.20 -2.65
C ASN A 447 -20.26 4.04 -1.17
N PHE A 448 -19.87 5.15 -0.55
CA PHE A 448 -19.52 5.25 0.85
C PHE A 448 -20.68 5.84 1.62
N THR A 449 -21.01 5.27 2.79
CA THR A 449 -22.06 5.74 3.69
C THR A 449 -21.55 5.77 5.12
N ASN A 450 -22.19 6.56 5.97
CA ASN A 450 -21.81 6.77 7.37
C ASN A 450 -20.37 7.30 7.53
N LEU A 451 -19.90 8.11 6.57
CA LEU A 451 -18.55 8.68 6.68
C LEU A 451 -18.45 9.57 7.91
N ILE A 452 -17.36 9.38 8.67
CA ILE A 452 -17.09 10.13 9.89
C ILE A 452 -16.43 11.46 9.51
N ASN A 453 -17.06 12.55 9.93
CA ASN A 453 -16.50 13.89 9.75
C ASN A 453 -16.72 14.74 10.99
N PHE A 454 -15.86 15.75 11.16
CA PHE A 454 -15.96 16.70 12.25
C PHE A 454 -17.05 17.74 11.95
N ASP A 455 -18.01 17.85 12.86
CA ASP A 455 -19.05 18.87 12.82
C ASP A 455 -18.57 20.12 13.56
N TYR A 456 -18.28 21.18 12.80
CA TYR A 456 -17.81 22.46 13.35
C TYR A 456 -18.86 23.26 14.10
N GLN A 457 -20.15 22.89 14.01
CA GLN A 457 -21.21 23.55 14.76
C GLN A 457 -21.29 23.02 16.20
N ASP A 458 -21.21 21.70 16.34
CA ASP A 458 -21.30 21.02 17.63
C ASP A 458 -19.93 20.64 18.21
N TYR A 459 -18.84 20.85 17.46
CA TYR A 459 -17.47 20.47 17.82
C TYR A 459 -17.31 18.99 18.17
N VAL A 460 -17.98 18.11 17.41
CA VAL A 460 -18.01 16.67 17.65
C VAL A 460 -17.94 15.88 16.33
N LEU A 461 -17.37 14.68 16.35
CA LEU A 461 -17.37 13.77 15.21
C LEU A 461 -18.74 13.11 15.04
N LYS A 462 -19.23 13.02 13.80
CA LYS A 462 -20.53 12.44 13.43
C LYS A 462 -20.45 11.62 12.15
N ASN A 463 -21.34 10.63 12.01
CA ASN A 463 -21.60 9.93 10.76
C ASN A 463 -22.57 10.74 9.89
N ILE A 464 -22.09 11.77 9.23
CA ILE A 464 -22.95 12.74 8.51
C ILE A 464 -22.79 12.71 7.00
N ASN A 465 -21.81 12.00 6.46
CA ASN A 465 -21.44 12.13 5.06
C ASN A 465 -21.63 10.85 4.25
N LYS A 466 -21.93 11.07 2.98
CA LYS A 466 -21.89 10.06 1.93
C LYS A 466 -20.95 10.52 0.84
N ALA A 467 -20.29 9.57 0.20
CA ALA A 467 -19.47 9.84 -0.96
C ALA A 467 -19.68 8.76 -2.02
N SER A 468 -19.31 9.07 -3.24
CA SER A 468 -19.29 8.11 -4.32
C SER A 468 -18.12 8.35 -5.24
N ASN A 469 -17.61 7.28 -5.81
CA ASN A 469 -16.64 7.34 -6.89
C ASN A 469 -16.99 6.33 -7.98
N LYS A 470 -16.93 6.76 -9.22
CA LYS A 470 -17.04 5.89 -10.40
C LYS A 470 -15.86 6.19 -11.32
N GLY A 471 -15.33 5.16 -11.95
CA GLY A 471 -14.15 5.37 -12.79
C GLY A 471 -13.92 4.26 -13.79
N LEU A 472 -12.95 4.56 -14.65
CA LEU A 472 -12.34 3.67 -15.63
C LEU A 472 -10.85 3.62 -15.35
N GLU A 473 -10.29 2.42 -15.31
CA GLU A 473 -8.86 2.19 -15.20
C GLU A 473 -8.39 1.31 -16.36
N VAL A 474 -7.26 1.66 -16.94
CA VAL A 474 -6.57 0.88 -17.97
C VAL A 474 -5.18 0.58 -17.45
N ARG A 475 -4.80 -0.69 -17.44
CA ARG A 475 -3.44 -1.16 -17.13
C ARG A 475 -2.90 -1.96 -18.27
N TYR A 476 -1.68 -1.65 -18.67
CA TYR A 476 -0.96 -2.41 -19.68
C TYR A 476 0.45 -2.68 -19.19
N LYS A 477 0.81 -3.95 -19.10
CA LYS A 477 2.15 -4.44 -18.74
C LYS A 477 2.71 -5.19 -19.94
N LEU A 478 3.94 -4.89 -20.31
CA LEU A 478 4.69 -5.61 -21.34
C LEU A 478 6.06 -5.96 -20.76
N GLN A 479 6.44 -7.23 -20.88
CA GLN A 479 7.78 -7.73 -20.54
C GLN A 479 8.30 -8.52 -21.74
N LYS A 480 9.34 -8.01 -22.39
CA LYS A 480 9.90 -8.65 -23.57
C LYS A 480 11.42 -8.46 -23.59
N GLU A 481 12.17 -9.58 -23.45
CA GLU A 481 13.63 -9.60 -23.47
C GLU A 481 14.25 -8.45 -22.64
N ASP A 482 14.67 -7.39 -23.34
CA ASP A 482 15.33 -6.21 -22.77
C ASP A 482 14.37 -5.02 -22.51
N TRP A 483 13.04 -5.19 -22.68
CA TRP A 483 12.03 -4.15 -22.49
C TRP A 483 11.01 -4.48 -21.41
N ASP A 484 10.79 -3.56 -20.48
CA ASP A 484 9.67 -3.59 -19.54
C ASP A 484 8.87 -2.30 -19.63
N LEU A 485 7.58 -2.42 -19.82
CA LEU A 485 6.65 -1.30 -19.86
C LEU A 485 5.51 -1.52 -18.87
N LEU A 486 5.26 -0.54 -18.02
CA LEU A 486 4.04 -0.44 -17.22
C LEU A 486 3.33 0.87 -17.55
N MET A 487 2.09 0.79 -18.00
CA MET A 487 1.22 1.94 -18.27
C MET A 487 -0.06 1.82 -17.45
N ILE A 488 -0.39 2.86 -16.72
CA ILE A 488 -1.62 2.97 -15.93
C ILE A 488 -2.30 4.29 -16.28
N VAL A 489 -3.58 4.23 -16.64
CA VAL A 489 -4.42 5.43 -16.90
C VAL A 489 -5.70 5.30 -16.11
N LYS A 490 -6.03 6.33 -15.34
CA LYS A 490 -7.23 6.37 -14.50
C LYS A 490 -8.06 7.61 -14.81
N ALA A 491 -9.37 7.42 -14.92
CA ALA A 491 -10.35 8.50 -14.98
C ALA A 491 -11.46 8.19 -13.99
N GLN A 492 -11.72 9.10 -13.05
CA GLN A 492 -12.67 8.89 -11.95
C GLN A 492 -13.44 10.17 -11.63
N ASP A 493 -14.54 10.03 -10.88
CA ASP A 493 -15.40 11.15 -10.48
C ASP A 493 -15.73 11.02 -8.98
N PRO A 494 -14.73 11.28 -8.10
CA PRO A 494 -14.88 11.19 -6.64
C PRO A 494 -15.66 12.41 -6.12
N LYS A 495 -16.85 12.17 -5.54
CA LYS A 495 -17.78 13.21 -5.10
C LYS A 495 -18.36 12.92 -3.73
N ASP A 496 -18.59 14.00 -2.98
CA ASP A 496 -19.44 14.00 -1.80
C ASP A 496 -20.96 13.95 -2.19
N GLU A 497 -21.84 13.94 -1.22
CA GLU A 497 -23.30 13.90 -1.43
C GLU A 497 -23.86 15.19 -2.06
N THR A 498 -23.15 16.31 -1.96
CA THR A 498 -23.53 17.59 -2.57
C THR A 498 -23.00 17.75 -4.01
N GLY A 499 -22.20 16.79 -4.48
CA GLY A 499 -21.62 16.77 -5.82
C GLY A 499 -20.25 17.43 -5.93
N ASN A 500 -19.66 17.91 -4.83
CA ASN A 500 -18.33 18.48 -4.80
C ASN A 500 -17.26 17.39 -4.95
N GLN A 501 -16.13 17.73 -5.57
CA GLN A 501 -14.98 16.83 -5.66
C GLN A 501 -14.39 16.58 -4.27
N LEU A 502 -14.12 15.32 -3.97
CA LEU A 502 -13.43 14.93 -2.73
C LEU A 502 -12.02 15.53 -2.70
N LEU A 503 -11.59 15.97 -1.51
CA LEU A 503 -10.30 16.65 -1.32
C LEU A 503 -9.12 15.78 -1.73
N ARG A 504 -8.13 16.38 -2.41
CA ARG A 504 -6.84 15.76 -2.79
C ARG A 504 -6.93 14.60 -3.77
N ARG A 505 -8.11 14.32 -4.38
CA ARG A 505 -8.30 13.28 -5.39
C ARG A 505 -8.37 13.89 -6.78
N SER A 506 -7.53 13.39 -7.69
CA SER A 506 -7.56 13.80 -9.09
C SER A 506 -8.69 13.07 -9.84
N LYS A 507 -9.33 13.76 -10.79
CA LYS A 507 -10.28 13.12 -11.73
C LYS A 507 -9.57 12.32 -12.80
N LYS A 508 -8.30 12.62 -13.08
CA LYS A 508 -7.49 11.94 -14.08
C LYS A 508 -6.08 11.80 -13.56
N SER A 509 -5.52 10.61 -13.66
CA SER A 509 -4.10 10.36 -13.41
C SER A 509 -3.58 9.34 -14.41
N ALA A 510 -2.28 9.40 -14.68
CA ALA A 510 -1.61 8.45 -15.56
C ALA A 510 -0.16 8.26 -15.12
N SER A 511 0.36 7.07 -15.35
CA SER A 511 1.77 6.74 -15.23
C SER A 511 2.20 5.90 -16.42
N PHE A 512 3.40 6.16 -16.89
CA PHE A 512 4.08 5.41 -17.93
C PHE A 512 5.51 5.20 -17.49
N THR A 513 5.88 3.95 -17.22
CA THR A 513 7.24 3.55 -16.83
C THR A 513 7.79 2.60 -17.88
N LEU A 514 8.90 2.97 -18.49
CA LEU A 514 9.58 2.19 -19.50
C LEU A 514 11.02 1.93 -19.05
N SER A 515 11.40 0.67 -18.95
CA SER A 515 12.77 0.25 -18.68
C SER A 515 13.33 -0.50 -19.89
N ARG A 516 14.61 -0.29 -20.16
CA ARG A 516 15.32 -1.00 -21.22
C ARG A 516 16.75 -1.31 -20.78
N GLU A 517 17.17 -2.54 -21.06
CA GLU A 517 18.56 -2.92 -20.96
C GLU A 517 19.32 -2.54 -22.26
N LEU A 518 20.41 -1.79 -22.12
CA LEU A 518 21.24 -1.29 -23.22
C LEU A 518 22.73 -1.44 -22.87
N ASN A 519 23.43 -2.38 -23.48
CA ASN A 519 24.87 -2.56 -23.31
C ASN A 519 25.31 -2.68 -21.82
N GLY A 520 24.54 -3.42 -21.03
CA GLY A 520 24.79 -3.61 -19.60
C GLY A 520 24.41 -2.40 -18.71
N PHE A 521 23.66 -1.44 -19.26
CA PHE A 521 22.94 -0.41 -18.50
C PHE A 521 21.45 -0.71 -18.52
N ILE A 522 20.80 -0.53 -17.42
CA ILE A 522 19.33 -0.47 -17.36
C ILE A 522 18.94 1.01 -17.32
N ALA A 523 18.26 1.48 -18.35
CA ALA A 523 17.71 2.82 -18.44
C ALA A 523 16.21 2.78 -18.20
N THR A 524 15.71 3.50 -17.20
CA THR A 524 14.29 3.60 -16.88
C THR A 524 13.83 5.03 -16.99
N ALA A 525 12.75 5.27 -17.73
CA ALA A 525 12.07 6.56 -17.83
C ALA A 525 10.65 6.43 -17.25
N ASN A 526 10.28 7.36 -16.40
CA ASN A 526 8.93 7.46 -15.86
C ASN A 526 8.32 8.81 -16.21
N LEU A 527 7.08 8.80 -16.70
CA LEU A 527 6.23 9.96 -16.89
C LEU A 527 4.95 9.78 -16.09
N SER A 528 4.67 10.67 -15.16
CA SER A 528 3.43 10.70 -14.39
C SER A 528 2.65 11.99 -14.60
N TYR A 529 1.32 11.89 -14.56
CA TYR A 529 0.39 13.02 -14.70
C TYR A 529 -0.72 12.94 -13.67
N PHE A 530 -1.02 14.07 -13.04
CA PHE A 530 -2.17 14.24 -12.14
C PHE A 530 -2.96 15.48 -12.53
N GLY A 531 -4.26 15.33 -12.70
CA GLY A 531 -5.20 16.42 -12.97
C GLY A 531 -5.37 17.36 -11.77
N GLU A 532 -6.18 18.39 -11.98
CA GLU A 532 -6.54 19.34 -10.91
C GLU A 532 -7.23 18.65 -9.74
N ARG A 533 -6.94 19.12 -8.54
CA ARG A 533 -7.49 18.63 -7.26
C ARG A 533 -7.93 19.83 -6.43
N VAL A 534 -8.71 19.57 -5.40
CA VAL A 534 -9.18 20.57 -4.44
C VAL A 534 -8.66 20.16 -3.05
N ASP A 535 -8.28 21.11 -2.23
CA ASP A 535 -7.90 20.91 -0.81
C ASP A 535 -8.81 21.72 0.12
N PHE A 536 -8.53 21.64 1.43
CA PHE A 536 -9.28 22.35 2.46
C PHE A 536 -9.46 23.83 2.12
N GLY A 537 -10.63 24.38 2.48
CA GLY A 537 -10.99 25.77 2.15
C GLY A 537 -11.30 26.02 0.67
N GLY A 538 -11.43 24.97 -0.15
CA GLY A 538 -11.68 25.09 -1.59
C GLY A 538 -10.46 25.51 -2.40
N ILE A 539 -9.26 25.35 -1.84
CA ILE A 539 -8.01 25.69 -2.53
C ILE A 539 -7.79 24.76 -3.72
N ASN A 540 -7.59 25.35 -4.90
CA ASN A 540 -7.28 24.58 -6.10
C ASN A 540 -5.80 24.18 -6.12
N LEU A 541 -5.54 22.88 -6.22
CA LEU A 541 -4.22 22.31 -6.48
C LEU A 541 -4.07 22.08 -7.99
N PRO A 542 -3.18 22.82 -8.68
CA PRO A 542 -3.01 22.70 -10.12
C PRO A 542 -2.62 21.30 -10.59
N SER A 543 -2.93 20.97 -11.84
CA SER A 543 -2.43 19.77 -12.49
C SER A 543 -0.91 19.81 -12.65
N PHE A 544 -0.27 18.65 -12.60
CA PHE A 544 1.17 18.55 -12.84
C PHE A 544 1.53 17.25 -13.58
N ASN A 545 2.70 17.28 -14.18
CA ASN A 545 3.38 16.13 -14.74
C ASN A 545 4.83 16.11 -14.27
N LEU A 546 5.36 14.92 -14.01
CA LEU A 546 6.75 14.72 -13.62
C LEU A 546 7.40 13.76 -14.61
N VAL A 547 8.67 14.00 -14.89
CA VAL A 547 9.51 13.13 -15.70
C VAL A 547 10.74 12.77 -14.89
N ASN A 548 10.97 11.47 -14.71
CA ASN A 548 12.11 10.94 -13.99
C ASN A 548 12.89 9.97 -14.87
N ILE A 549 14.19 9.90 -14.68
CA ILE A 549 15.08 8.97 -15.38
C ILE A 549 15.97 8.29 -14.34
N ALA A 550 16.08 6.97 -14.42
CA ALA A 550 17.06 6.20 -13.66
C ALA A 550 18.00 5.45 -14.61
N LEU A 551 19.25 5.40 -14.28
CA LEU A 551 20.30 4.66 -14.98
C LEU A 551 21.01 3.78 -13.97
N THR A 552 20.95 2.48 -14.17
CA THR A 552 21.61 1.50 -13.30
C THR A 552 22.62 0.71 -14.11
N LYS A 553 23.79 0.47 -13.56
CA LYS A 553 24.85 -0.33 -14.16
C LYS A 553 25.47 -1.29 -13.18
N ASP A 554 25.50 -2.56 -13.56
CA ASP A 554 26.33 -3.58 -12.93
C ASP A 554 27.71 -3.58 -13.60
N PHE A 555 28.74 -3.09 -12.91
CA PHE A 555 30.12 -3.10 -13.43
C PHE A 555 30.73 -4.50 -13.37
N ASN A 556 30.30 -5.28 -12.39
CA ASN A 556 30.61 -6.70 -12.23
C ASN A 556 29.55 -7.31 -11.30
N LYS A 557 29.66 -8.59 -10.97
CA LYS A 557 28.72 -9.27 -10.06
C LYS A 557 28.66 -8.66 -8.65
N LYS A 558 29.64 -7.81 -8.28
CA LYS A 558 29.76 -7.25 -6.93
C LYS A 558 29.44 -5.77 -6.83
N PHE A 559 29.52 -5.01 -7.91
CA PHE A 559 29.41 -3.55 -7.84
C PHE A 559 28.32 -3.04 -8.77
N ASN A 560 27.30 -2.43 -8.17
CA ASN A 560 26.18 -1.78 -8.84
C ASN A 560 26.18 -0.28 -8.54
N LEU A 561 25.97 0.53 -9.57
CA LEU A 561 25.83 1.98 -9.49
C LEU A 561 24.50 2.41 -10.10
N SER A 562 23.72 3.18 -9.37
CA SER A 562 22.48 3.77 -9.87
C SER A 562 22.51 5.28 -9.76
N LEU A 563 22.12 5.96 -10.81
CA LEU A 563 21.90 7.41 -10.86
C LEU A 563 20.42 7.65 -11.20
N LYS A 564 19.73 8.44 -10.37
CA LYS A 564 18.36 8.87 -10.64
C LYS A 564 18.28 10.38 -10.75
N LEU A 565 17.61 10.87 -11.77
CA LEU A 565 17.22 12.26 -11.95
C LEU A 565 15.71 12.35 -11.80
N GLU A 566 15.24 13.05 -10.79
CA GLU A 566 13.82 13.28 -10.53
C GLU A 566 13.42 14.68 -10.97
N ASN A 567 12.15 14.79 -11.42
CA ASN A 567 11.55 16.05 -11.83
C ASN A 567 12.46 16.83 -12.78
N ILE A 568 12.95 16.18 -13.83
CA ILE A 568 13.96 16.78 -14.74
C ILE A 568 13.48 18.06 -15.42
N MET A 569 12.15 18.27 -15.50
CA MET A 569 11.53 19.47 -16.04
C MET A 569 11.47 20.62 -15.02
N ASP A 570 11.95 20.40 -13.79
CA ASP A 570 11.96 21.37 -12.68
C ASP A 570 10.58 21.98 -12.42
N LYS A 571 9.56 21.11 -12.40
CA LYS A 571 8.18 21.53 -12.23
C LYS A 571 7.89 21.82 -10.76
N ASP A 572 7.43 23.03 -10.44
CA ASP A 572 6.78 23.29 -9.16
C ASP A 572 5.42 22.60 -9.12
N TYR A 573 5.18 21.78 -8.09
CA TYR A 573 3.93 21.07 -7.93
C TYR A 573 3.56 20.90 -6.45
N PHE A 574 2.26 20.82 -6.18
CA PHE A 574 1.72 20.74 -4.84
C PHE A 574 0.75 19.56 -4.74
N THR A 575 0.89 18.77 -3.68
CA THR A 575 0.01 17.62 -3.42
C THR A 575 -0.96 17.86 -2.26
N ALA A 576 -0.69 18.89 -1.45
CA ALA A 576 -1.51 19.34 -0.33
C ALA A 576 -1.35 20.86 -0.13
N ALA A 577 -2.33 21.44 0.56
CA ALA A 577 -2.32 22.84 1.01
C ALA A 577 -2.86 22.96 2.45
N THR A 578 -2.47 24.05 3.12
CA THR A 578 -3.14 24.56 4.32
C THR A 578 -4.17 25.62 3.89
N SER A 579 -4.89 26.23 4.85
CA SER A 579 -5.85 27.31 4.54
C SER A 579 -5.23 28.51 3.82
N ASN A 580 -3.92 28.74 3.93
CA ASN A 580 -3.25 29.93 3.45
C ASN A 580 -1.94 29.68 2.69
N ASP A 581 -1.53 28.40 2.53
CA ASP A 581 -0.21 28.08 1.99
C ASP A 581 -0.20 26.69 1.33
N PHE A 582 0.82 26.42 0.51
CA PHE A 582 1.00 25.12 -0.14
C PHE A 582 2.15 24.35 0.49
N TYR A 583 1.98 23.04 0.61
CA TYR A 583 3.10 22.16 0.95
C TYR A 583 4.00 21.97 -0.26
N THR A 584 5.28 22.24 -0.08
CA THR A 584 6.31 22.14 -1.11
C THR A 584 6.66 20.68 -1.39
N ASN A 585 7.14 20.44 -2.60
CA ASN A 585 7.72 19.14 -3.00
C ASN A 585 9.08 19.40 -3.64
N GLN A 586 9.91 18.34 -3.71
CA GLN A 586 11.25 18.42 -4.27
C GLN A 586 11.22 18.92 -5.71
N GLY A 587 12.02 19.94 -6.01
CA GLY A 587 12.35 20.38 -7.37
C GLY A 587 13.20 19.34 -8.11
N ARG A 588 13.88 19.77 -9.19
CA ARG A 588 14.81 18.87 -9.89
C ARG A 588 15.91 18.40 -8.95
N SER A 589 16.10 17.09 -8.91
CA SER A 589 17.06 16.48 -8.00
C SER A 589 17.79 15.31 -8.61
N ALA A 590 19.00 15.04 -8.08
CA ALA A 590 19.84 13.93 -8.48
C ALA A 590 20.18 13.06 -7.27
N TRP A 591 20.10 11.75 -7.46
CA TRP A 591 20.34 10.73 -6.44
C TRP A 591 21.35 9.75 -6.97
N LEU A 592 22.36 9.44 -6.16
CA LEU A 592 23.39 8.45 -6.48
C LEU A 592 23.34 7.34 -5.44
N LYS A 593 23.32 6.10 -5.91
CA LYS A 593 23.34 4.91 -5.06
C LYS A 593 24.43 3.95 -5.52
N ILE A 594 25.15 3.43 -4.56
CA ILE A 594 26.19 2.42 -4.75
C ILE A 594 25.84 1.21 -3.90
N ASN A 595 25.83 0.02 -4.50
CA ASN A 595 25.71 -1.24 -3.78
C ASN A 595 26.95 -2.10 -4.07
N TYR A 596 27.44 -2.75 -3.03
CA TYR A 596 28.56 -3.69 -3.12
C TYR A 596 28.17 -5.02 -2.47
N GLU A 597 28.24 -6.11 -3.24
CA GLU A 597 27.99 -7.46 -2.74
C GLU A 597 29.27 -8.02 -2.07
N LEU A 598 29.09 -8.52 -0.84
CA LEU A 598 30.11 -9.17 -0.04
C LEU A 598 30.02 -10.69 -0.27
N GLY A 599 31.12 -11.33 -0.65
CA GLY A 599 31.15 -12.76 -0.93
C GLY A 599 31.28 -13.08 -2.43
N GLU A 600 31.51 -14.34 -2.73
CA GLU A 600 31.65 -14.84 -4.13
C GLU A 600 30.31 -14.95 -4.83
#